data_76c766b7dae02f362750a394916fd643
#
_entry.id   76c766b7dae02f362750a394916fd643
#
_cell.length_a   1.000
_cell.length_b   1.000
_cell.length_c   1.000
_cell.angle_alpha   90.00
_cell.angle_beta   90.00
_cell.angle_gamma   90.00
#
_symmetry.space_group_name_H-M   'P 1'
#
loop_
_entity.id
_entity.type
_entity.pdbx_description
1 polymer ?
#
loop_
_entity_poly.entity_id
_entity_poly.type
_entity_poly.pdbx_seq_one_letter_code
_entity_poly.pdbx_strand_id
1 'polypeptide(L)'
;MKKKFQLAFIDADKENYSNYFDLLINKIDINGIIIADNVLWSGKVIYDEKDHETQELDNYNKKIDKDPRVENILLSVRDGLMVCRKISD
;
A
#
# COMPACT_ATOMS: atom_id res chain seq x y z
N MET A 1 15.93 -11.23 19.62
CA MET A 1 15.86 -10.73 18.25
C MET A 1 14.44 -10.88 17.72
N LYS A 2 13.85 -9.81 17.26
CA LYS A 2 12.50 -9.86 16.72
C LYS A 2 12.54 -10.43 15.31
N LYS A 3 11.67 -11.39 15.04
CA LYS A 3 11.47 -11.87 13.67
C LYS A 3 10.78 -10.80 12.86
N LYS A 4 11.24 -10.57 11.66
CA LYS A 4 10.58 -9.72 10.68
C LYS A 4 9.83 -10.58 9.68
N PHE A 5 8.78 -10.03 9.11
CA PHE A 5 7.98 -10.70 8.10
C PHE A 5 8.61 -10.50 6.72
N GLN A 6 8.41 -11.47 5.84
CA GLN A 6 8.85 -11.38 4.44
C GLN A 6 7.68 -11.02 3.51
N LEU A 7 6.47 -11.16 3.98
CA LEU A 7 5.26 -10.88 3.20
C LEU A 7 4.18 -10.35 4.14
N ALA A 8 3.52 -9.29 3.74
CA ALA A 8 2.34 -8.78 4.42
C ALA A 8 1.28 -8.40 3.38
N PHE A 9 0.03 -8.57 3.74
CA PHE A 9 -1.10 -8.27 2.87
C PHE A 9 -2.05 -7.32 3.60
N ILE A 10 -2.37 -6.20 2.96
CA ILE A 10 -3.32 -5.23 3.49
C ILE A 10 -4.65 -5.41 2.79
N ASP A 11 -5.64 -5.90 3.52
CA ASP A 11 -7.00 -6.08 3.03
C ASP A 11 -7.94 -5.79 4.20
N ALA A 12 -8.11 -4.52 4.49
CA ALA A 12 -8.81 -4.05 5.67
C ALA A 12 -9.63 -2.80 5.32
N ASP A 13 -9.96 -2.01 6.32
CA ASP A 13 -10.68 -0.75 6.09
C ASP A 13 -9.77 0.26 5.38
N LYS A 14 -10.26 0.81 4.29
CA LYS A 14 -9.50 1.66 3.36
C LYS A 14 -8.96 2.92 4.04
N GLU A 15 -9.68 3.40 5.03
CA GLU A 15 -9.29 4.60 5.78
C GLU A 15 -7.96 4.44 6.52
N ASN A 16 -7.54 3.20 6.78
CA ASN A 16 -6.36 2.91 7.57
C ASN A 16 -5.21 2.29 6.77
N TYR A 17 -5.28 2.24 5.43
CA TYR A 17 -4.22 1.64 4.62
C TYR A 17 -2.86 2.29 4.89
N SER A 18 -2.80 3.62 4.95
CA SER A 18 -1.55 4.32 5.23
C SER A 18 -1.01 4.00 6.62
N ASN A 19 -1.91 3.87 7.60
CA ASN A 19 -1.51 3.52 8.97
C ASN A 19 -0.97 2.09 9.05
N TYR A 20 -1.60 1.14 8.36
CA TYR A 20 -1.12 -0.24 8.32
C TYR A 20 0.24 -0.32 7.64
N PHE A 21 0.45 0.43 6.56
CA PHE A 21 1.75 0.48 5.92
C PHE A 21 2.83 0.97 6.88
N ASP A 22 2.56 2.05 7.62
CA ASP A 22 3.51 2.61 8.57
C ASP A 22 3.88 1.61 9.67
N LEU A 23 2.91 0.80 10.11
CA LEU A 23 3.17 -0.23 11.10
C LEU A 23 3.98 -1.39 10.51
N LEU A 24 3.70 -1.78 9.28
CA LEU A 24 4.28 -2.96 8.66
C LEU A 24 5.69 -2.71 8.13
N ILE A 25 5.99 -1.52 7.64
CA ILE A 25 7.27 -1.26 6.96
C ILE A 25 8.46 -1.52 7.88
N ASN A 26 8.31 -1.32 9.17
CA ASN A 26 9.36 -1.58 10.14
C ASN A 26 9.46 -3.05 10.54
N LYS A 27 8.44 -3.84 10.20
CA LYS A 27 8.37 -5.27 10.53
C LYS A 27 8.66 -6.17 9.34
N ILE A 28 8.89 -5.58 8.18
CA ILE A 28 9.21 -6.30 6.95
C ILE A 28 10.72 -6.27 6.75
N ASP A 29 11.29 -7.43 6.37
CA ASP A 29 12.70 -7.51 5.99
C ASP A 29 12.96 -6.74 4.69
N ILE A 30 14.19 -6.30 4.49
CA ILE A 30 14.62 -5.80 3.19
C ILE A 30 14.40 -6.92 2.17
N ASN A 31 13.85 -6.59 1.01
CA ASN A 31 13.33 -7.49 -0.03
C ASN A 31 12.00 -8.14 0.33
N GLY A 32 11.44 -7.84 1.49
CA GLY A 32 10.08 -8.26 1.83
C GLY A 32 9.04 -7.49 1.03
N ILE A 33 7.85 -8.06 0.93
CA ILE A 33 6.77 -7.58 0.06
C ILE A 33 5.55 -7.18 0.90
N ILE A 34 4.99 -6.01 0.61
CA ILE A 34 3.68 -5.58 1.13
C ILE A 34 2.74 -5.45 -0.06
N ILE A 35 1.61 -6.15 -0.01
CA ILE A 35 0.58 -6.10 -1.05
C ILE A 35 -0.66 -5.45 -0.47
N ALA A 36 -1.16 -4.41 -1.12
CA ALA A 36 -2.43 -3.77 -0.76
C ALA A 36 -3.44 -4.00 -1.88
N ASP A 37 -4.58 -4.55 -1.55
CA ASP A 37 -5.66 -4.84 -2.50
C ASP A 37 -6.62 -3.66 -2.61
N ASN A 38 -7.39 -3.64 -3.70
CA ASN A 38 -8.46 -2.68 -3.96
C ASN A 38 -8.01 -1.22 -3.98
N VAL A 39 -6.75 -0.95 -4.34
CA VAL A 39 -6.19 0.41 -4.30
C VAL A 39 -6.77 1.32 -5.37
N LEU A 40 -7.35 0.78 -6.45
CA LEU A 40 -8.04 1.57 -7.47
C LEU A 40 -9.52 1.78 -7.13
N TRP A 41 -10.06 0.99 -6.21
CA TRP A 41 -11.43 1.12 -5.69
C TRP A 41 -12.46 1.25 -6.82
N SER A 42 -12.46 0.25 -7.73
CA SER A 42 -13.31 0.24 -8.92
C SER A 42 -13.12 1.46 -9.83
N GLY A 43 -11.90 1.99 -9.86
CA GLY A 43 -11.54 3.15 -10.67
C GLY A 43 -11.87 4.50 -10.07
N LYS A 44 -12.46 4.55 -8.88
CA LYS A 44 -12.85 5.81 -8.24
C LYS A 44 -11.69 6.75 -7.95
N VAL A 45 -10.47 6.22 -7.79
CA VAL A 45 -9.29 7.04 -7.46
C VAL A 45 -8.93 8.02 -8.57
N ILE A 46 -9.41 7.83 -9.79
CA ILE A 46 -9.14 8.74 -10.91
C ILE A 46 -10.15 9.90 -11.00
N TYR A 47 -11.24 9.87 -10.25
CA TYR A 47 -12.26 10.92 -10.27
C TYR A 47 -11.80 12.13 -9.46
N ASP A 48 -12.21 13.33 -9.91
CA ASP A 48 -11.88 14.58 -9.21
C ASP A 48 -12.56 14.66 -7.85
N GLU A 49 -13.81 14.21 -7.77
CA GLU A 49 -14.54 14.15 -6.52
C GLU A 49 -14.43 12.74 -5.93
N LYS A 50 -13.87 12.66 -4.74
CA LYS A 50 -13.65 11.39 -4.06
C LYS A 50 -14.35 11.41 -2.70
N ASP A 51 -14.99 10.30 -2.35
CA ASP A 51 -15.46 10.10 -0.99
C ASP A 51 -14.25 9.89 -0.06
N HIS A 52 -14.51 9.81 1.25
CA HIS A 52 -13.44 9.71 2.24
C HIS A 52 -12.55 8.46 2.04
N GLU A 53 -13.17 7.30 1.82
CA GLU A 53 -12.42 6.06 1.60
C GLU A 53 -11.59 6.13 0.33
N THR A 54 -12.16 6.67 -0.75
CA THR A 54 -11.45 6.80 -2.03
C THR A 54 -10.27 7.77 -1.89
N GLN A 55 -10.46 8.87 -1.16
CA GLN A 55 -9.39 9.83 -0.90
C GLN A 55 -8.25 9.18 -0.12
N GLU A 56 -8.56 8.35 0.88
CA GLU A 56 -7.54 7.66 1.66
C GLU A 56 -6.77 6.65 0.83
N LEU A 57 -7.42 5.94 -0.10
CA LEU A 57 -6.72 5.05 -1.03
C LEU A 57 -5.81 5.82 -1.98
N ASP A 58 -6.28 6.95 -2.50
CA ASP A 58 -5.46 7.81 -3.36
C ASP A 58 -4.25 8.34 -2.59
N ASN A 59 -4.44 8.75 -1.35
CA ASN A 59 -3.35 9.20 -0.48
C ASN A 59 -2.35 8.07 -0.23
N TYR A 60 -2.83 6.85 0.00
CA TYR A 60 -1.97 5.69 0.17
C TYR A 60 -1.11 5.45 -1.07
N ASN A 61 -1.73 5.46 -2.25
CA ASN A 61 -1.01 5.24 -3.50
C ASN A 61 0.07 6.29 -3.72
N LYS A 62 -0.22 7.55 -3.45
CA LYS A 62 0.73 8.65 -3.57
C LYS A 62 1.85 8.55 -2.54
N LYS A 63 1.51 8.16 -1.31
CA LYS A 63 2.48 7.97 -0.25
C LYS A 63 3.50 6.91 -0.61
N ILE A 64 3.04 5.76 -1.11
CA ILE A 64 3.91 4.65 -1.49
C ILE A 64 4.83 5.07 -2.63
N ASP A 65 4.30 5.78 -3.62
CA ASP A 65 5.07 6.23 -4.77
C ASP A 65 6.23 7.15 -4.38
N LYS A 66 6.08 7.89 -3.30
CA LYS A 66 7.09 8.85 -2.83
C LYS A 66 8.02 8.29 -1.76
N ASP A 67 7.76 7.09 -1.24
CA ASP A 67 8.55 6.55 -0.14
C ASP A 67 9.86 5.94 -0.67
N PRO A 68 11.03 6.48 -0.28
CA PRO A 68 12.31 5.98 -0.79
C PRO A 68 12.70 4.61 -0.23
N ARG A 69 11.99 4.11 0.76
CA ARG A 69 12.27 2.81 1.36
C ARG A 69 11.73 1.64 0.55
N VAL A 70 10.87 1.91 -0.43
CA VAL A 70 10.20 0.87 -1.21
C VAL A 70 10.28 1.15 -2.70
N GLU A 71 10.27 0.08 -3.49
CA GLU A 71 9.90 0.09 -4.89
C GLU A 71 8.48 -0.39 -4.98
N ASN A 72 7.70 0.14 -5.93
CA ASN A 72 6.31 -0.24 -6.04
C ASN A 72 5.90 -0.45 -7.49
N ILE A 73 4.94 -1.36 -7.67
CA ILE A 73 4.28 -1.60 -8.94
C ILE A 73 2.78 -1.66 -8.67
N LEU A 74 2.02 -0.92 -9.46
CA LEU A 74 0.57 -1.00 -9.43
C LEU A 74 0.13 -1.98 -10.50
N LEU A 75 -0.51 -3.07 -10.09
CA LEU A 75 -1.06 -4.06 -10.99
C LEU A 75 -2.55 -3.78 -11.16
N SER A 76 -2.99 -3.54 -12.40
CA SER A 76 -4.40 -3.24 -12.68
C SER A 76 -5.23 -4.51 -12.87
N VAL A 77 -5.07 -5.46 -11.96
CA VAL A 77 -5.91 -6.65 -11.87
C VAL A 77 -6.95 -6.43 -10.81
N ARG A 78 -8.18 -6.88 -11.06
CA ARG A 78 -9.31 -6.65 -10.15
C ARG A 78 -9.45 -5.14 -9.88
N ASP A 79 -9.51 -4.72 -8.62
CA ASP A 79 -9.60 -3.31 -8.22
C ASP A 79 -8.23 -2.68 -7.95
N GLY A 80 -7.18 -3.30 -8.48
CA GLY A 80 -5.81 -2.82 -8.36
C GLY A 80 -5.08 -3.41 -7.16
N LEU A 81 -3.86 -3.86 -7.40
CA LEU A 81 -2.95 -4.33 -6.37
C LEU A 81 -1.72 -3.44 -6.36
N MET A 82 -1.43 -2.84 -5.21
CA MET A 82 -0.16 -2.11 -5.02
C MET A 82 0.82 -3.08 -4.37
N VAL A 83 1.88 -3.41 -5.11
CA VAL A 83 2.92 -4.31 -4.63
C VAL A 83 4.16 -3.48 -4.31
N CYS A 84 4.59 -3.52 -3.06
CA CYS A 84 5.76 -2.79 -2.59
C CYS A 84 6.84 -3.77 -2.15
N ARG A 85 8.08 -3.53 -2.56
CA ARG A 85 9.23 -4.28 -2.06
C ARG A 85 10.10 -3.32 -1.25
N LYS A 86 10.42 -3.70 -0.03
CA LYS A 86 11.29 -2.88 0.83
C LYS A 86 12.72 -2.97 0.32
N ILE A 87 13.33 -1.83 0.04
CA ILE A 87 14.70 -1.77 -0.49
C ILE A 87 15.69 -1.16 0.50
N SER A 88 15.20 -0.45 1.51
CA SER A 88 16.06 0.12 2.54
C SER A 88 15.28 0.38 3.82
N ASP A 89 15.98 0.57 4.90
CA ASP A 89 15.38 1.03 6.16
C ASP A 89 15.22 2.59 6.12
#